data_5dab01024c76a324a4fedca63fc31f10
#
_entry.id   5dab01024c76a324a4fedca63fc31f10
#
_cell.length_a   1.000
_cell.length_b   1.000
_cell.length_c   1.000
_cell.angle_alpha   90.00
_cell.angle_beta   90.00
_cell.angle_gamma   90.00
#
_symmetry.space_group_name_H-M   'P 1'
#
loop_
_entity.id
_entity.type
_entity.pdbx_description
1 polymer ?
#
loop_
_entity_poly.entity_id
_entity_poly.type
_entity_poly.pdbx_seq_one_letter_code
_entity_poly.pdbx_strand_id
1 'polypeptide(L)'
;MSLKILIAPNAFKGSLDAVKAAQAIQQGLEHSALHPHCTLQPIADGGDGMLEVMLAQTESKKVYAEVEDPLGRSVKAAYGLIQNGKTAVIEMAEASGLRLLIPEERDPRKTSTFGTGQLVKAALDQGVSEIVVGVGGSATVDGGLGIIQALGGILTDEQGNPVPRGANGLSVLHSLDTSQLDSRLQTCRITVACDVTNTLVGAAEVFGPQKGASPELVAEIERHFLRYSQLVKSHLRKDITYLPRGGAAGGVAAALYAFLNADLVNGTEYLLAKTGFQAALNQSDLLITTEGALDVQTQSGKGPFYVAQQSKKQGKPVIMLVGSVPKDYSPADYQDYDAIFPIGPRPQSLSEAMQYTAENLERTAYQLGNLLAIKKP
;
A
#
# COMPACT_ATOMS: atom_id res chain seq x y z
N MET A 1 -16.74 -34.26 -5.02
CA MET A 1 -15.55 -33.43 -5.29
C MET A 1 -15.27 -32.61 -4.04
N SER A 2 -14.01 -32.43 -3.65
CA SER A 2 -13.63 -31.55 -2.53
C SER A 2 -13.91 -30.11 -2.90
N LEU A 3 -14.44 -29.30 -1.97
CA LEU A 3 -14.69 -27.86 -2.17
C LEU A 3 -13.36 -27.14 -2.38
N LYS A 4 -13.30 -26.27 -3.39
CA LYS A 4 -12.12 -25.44 -3.69
C LYS A 4 -12.32 -24.04 -3.13
N ILE A 5 -11.49 -23.66 -2.17
CA ILE A 5 -11.60 -22.38 -1.48
C ILE A 5 -10.42 -21.47 -1.87
N LEU A 6 -10.71 -20.28 -2.39
CA LEU A 6 -9.73 -19.23 -2.57
C LEU A 6 -9.67 -18.39 -1.30
N ILE A 7 -8.49 -18.33 -0.69
CA ILE A 7 -8.22 -17.56 0.53
C ILE A 7 -7.44 -16.31 0.13
N ALA A 8 -8.13 -15.17 0.08
CA ALA A 8 -7.59 -13.88 -0.36
C ALA A 8 -7.70 -12.82 0.75
N PRO A 9 -6.97 -12.98 1.87
CA PRO A 9 -7.07 -12.08 2.99
C PRO A 9 -6.30 -10.78 2.76
N ASN A 10 -6.82 -9.68 3.30
CA ASN A 10 -6.06 -8.47 3.57
C ASN A 10 -5.34 -8.59 4.93
N ALA A 11 -4.35 -7.74 5.17
CA ALA A 11 -3.66 -7.67 6.45
C ALA A 11 -4.55 -7.13 7.57
N PHE A 12 -4.36 -7.63 8.79
CA PHE A 12 -4.86 -7.02 10.02
C PHE A 12 -3.84 -5.97 10.47
N LYS A 13 -4.07 -4.73 10.08
CA LYS A 13 -3.12 -3.64 10.24
C LYS A 13 -2.59 -3.53 11.67
N GLY A 14 -1.27 -3.54 11.83
CA GLY A 14 -0.60 -3.51 13.13
C GLY A 14 -0.62 -4.83 13.91
N SER A 15 -1.19 -5.92 13.35
CA SER A 15 -1.33 -7.21 14.03
C SER A 15 -0.78 -8.38 13.21
N LEU A 16 -1.34 -8.67 12.03
CA LEU A 16 -0.99 -9.84 11.24
C LEU A 16 -0.92 -9.49 9.75
N ASP A 17 0.18 -9.85 9.08
CA ASP A 17 0.30 -9.69 7.64
C ASP A 17 -0.64 -10.63 6.86
N ALA A 18 -0.91 -10.27 5.59
CA ALA A 18 -1.87 -11.01 4.76
C ALA A 18 -1.41 -12.45 4.46
N VAL A 19 -0.10 -12.69 4.35
CA VAL A 19 0.44 -14.03 4.09
C VAL A 19 0.19 -14.95 5.27
N LYS A 20 0.50 -14.49 6.49
CA LYS A 20 0.23 -15.27 7.73
C LYS A 20 -1.27 -15.42 7.99
N ALA A 21 -2.08 -14.42 7.66
CA ALA A 21 -3.54 -14.53 7.74
C ALA A 21 -4.06 -15.63 6.82
N ALA A 22 -3.55 -15.72 5.58
CA ALA A 22 -3.89 -16.80 4.66
C ALA A 22 -3.52 -18.18 5.20
N GLN A 23 -2.33 -18.32 5.78
CA GLN A 23 -1.85 -19.55 6.38
C GLN A 23 -2.70 -19.99 7.58
N ALA A 24 -3.05 -19.07 8.48
CA ALA A 24 -3.90 -19.36 9.63
C ALA A 24 -5.30 -19.83 9.20
N ILE A 25 -5.90 -19.20 8.19
CA ILE A 25 -7.19 -19.63 7.64
C ILE A 25 -7.07 -21.02 7.02
N GLN A 26 -6.04 -21.27 6.23
CA GLN A 26 -5.78 -22.59 5.63
C GLN A 26 -5.66 -23.67 6.69
N GLN A 27 -4.85 -23.47 7.72
CA GLN A 27 -4.67 -24.44 8.81
C GLN A 27 -5.99 -24.80 9.49
N GLY A 28 -6.80 -23.78 9.82
CA GLY A 28 -8.11 -24.02 10.42
C GLY A 28 -9.04 -24.86 9.52
N LEU A 29 -9.10 -24.55 8.22
CA LEU A 29 -9.91 -25.29 7.26
C LEU A 29 -9.41 -26.73 7.04
N GLU A 30 -8.12 -26.95 6.97
CA GLU A 30 -7.50 -28.28 6.79
C GLU A 30 -7.75 -29.19 8.00
N HIS A 31 -7.78 -28.64 9.21
CA HIS A 31 -8.10 -29.37 10.43
C HIS A 31 -9.60 -29.63 10.63
N SER A 32 -10.48 -28.99 9.84
CA SER A 32 -11.92 -29.15 9.93
C SER A 32 -12.41 -30.42 9.24
N ALA A 33 -13.68 -30.80 9.48
CA ALA A 33 -14.33 -31.93 8.83
C ALA A 33 -14.50 -31.77 7.30
N LEU A 34 -14.33 -30.55 6.76
CA LEU A 34 -14.48 -30.25 5.33
C LEU A 34 -13.31 -30.74 4.50
N HIS A 35 -12.06 -30.61 5.01
CA HIS A 35 -10.80 -30.90 4.29
C HIS A 35 -10.82 -30.34 2.87
N PRO A 36 -10.99 -29.02 2.66
CA PRO A 36 -11.11 -28.43 1.33
C PRO A 36 -9.77 -28.34 0.61
N HIS A 37 -9.80 -28.11 -0.70
CA HIS A 37 -8.61 -27.67 -1.43
C HIS A 37 -8.46 -26.17 -1.33
N CYS A 38 -7.44 -25.69 -0.63
CA CYS A 38 -7.20 -24.25 -0.41
C CYS A 38 -6.16 -23.72 -1.41
N THR A 39 -6.48 -22.57 -2.02
CA THR A 39 -5.52 -21.76 -2.79
C THR A 39 -5.30 -20.44 -2.06
N LEU A 40 -4.04 -20.15 -1.69
CA LEU A 40 -3.68 -18.93 -0.98
C LEU A 40 -3.36 -17.81 -1.98
N GLN A 41 -4.07 -16.69 -1.84
CA GLN A 41 -3.92 -15.51 -2.69
C GLN A 41 -4.00 -14.24 -1.83
N PRO A 42 -3.08 -14.03 -0.86
CA PRO A 42 -3.11 -12.83 -0.03
C PRO A 42 -3.09 -11.58 -0.89
N ILE A 43 -3.76 -10.53 -0.42
CA ILE A 43 -3.93 -9.28 -1.17
C ILE A 43 -3.28 -8.11 -0.46
N ALA A 44 -2.97 -7.06 -1.23
CA ALA A 44 -2.48 -5.79 -0.74
C ALA A 44 -2.99 -4.65 -1.64
N ASP A 45 -2.94 -3.43 -1.12
CA ASP A 45 -3.49 -2.23 -1.75
C ASP A 45 -2.42 -1.23 -2.26
N GLY A 46 -1.15 -1.65 -2.33
CA GLY A 46 -0.03 -0.75 -2.63
C GLY A 46 0.50 -0.02 -1.38
N GLY A 47 0.00 -0.39 -0.20
CA GLY A 47 0.49 0.04 1.11
C GLY A 47 1.40 -0.98 1.79
N ASP A 48 1.42 -0.92 3.13
CA ASP A 48 2.18 -1.86 3.97
C ASP A 48 1.79 -3.32 3.67
N GLY A 49 2.78 -4.18 3.48
CA GLY A 49 2.62 -5.61 3.19
C GLY A 49 2.56 -5.97 1.70
N MET A 50 2.61 -4.99 0.78
CA MET A 50 2.67 -5.23 -0.65
C MET A 50 3.89 -6.09 -1.02
N LEU A 51 5.05 -5.77 -0.45
CA LEU A 51 6.30 -6.48 -0.69
C LEU A 51 6.17 -7.97 -0.32
N GLU A 52 5.70 -8.28 0.89
CA GLU A 52 5.54 -9.65 1.36
C GLU A 52 4.54 -10.44 0.50
N VAL A 53 3.44 -9.81 0.11
CA VAL A 53 2.43 -10.42 -0.79
C VAL A 53 3.04 -10.76 -2.14
N MET A 54 3.78 -9.84 -2.74
CA MET A 54 4.44 -10.06 -4.04
C MET A 54 5.53 -11.14 -3.95
N LEU A 55 6.33 -11.14 -2.87
CA LEU A 55 7.37 -12.12 -2.65
C LEU A 55 6.81 -13.54 -2.42
N ALA A 56 5.67 -13.66 -1.74
CA ALA A 56 5.04 -14.95 -1.47
C ALA A 56 4.42 -15.61 -2.71
N GLN A 57 4.08 -14.82 -3.74
CA GLN A 57 3.30 -15.28 -4.90
C GLN A 57 4.10 -15.32 -6.20
N THR A 58 5.36 -14.91 -6.17
CA THR A 58 6.23 -14.88 -7.36
C THR A 58 7.59 -15.49 -7.05
N GLU A 59 8.28 -15.98 -8.09
CA GLU A 59 9.70 -16.29 -7.94
C GLU A 59 10.47 -15.01 -7.63
N SER A 60 11.08 -14.93 -6.46
CA SER A 60 11.47 -13.67 -5.87
C SER A 60 12.72 -13.76 -4.98
N LYS A 61 13.37 -12.61 -4.77
CA LYS A 61 14.46 -12.43 -3.82
C LYS A 61 14.23 -11.16 -3.01
N LYS A 62 14.27 -11.25 -1.68
CA LYS A 62 14.29 -10.08 -0.79
C LYS A 62 15.71 -9.54 -0.70
N VAL A 63 15.89 -8.25 -0.95
CA VAL A 63 17.17 -7.53 -0.95
C VAL A 63 17.08 -6.38 0.04
N TYR A 64 18.22 -5.98 0.61
CA TYR A 64 18.31 -4.89 1.57
C TYR A 64 19.30 -3.84 1.09
N ALA A 65 19.02 -2.57 1.40
CA ALA A 65 19.92 -1.44 1.20
C ALA A 65 19.98 -0.58 2.46
N GLU A 66 21.14 0.00 2.72
CA GLU A 66 21.29 1.06 3.72
C GLU A 66 20.86 2.37 3.10
N VAL A 67 19.83 3.00 3.67
CA VAL A 67 19.21 4.23 3.18
C VAL A 67 18.87 5.16 4.33
N GLU A 68 18.44 6.38 4.05
CA GLU A 68 17.97 7.30 5.07
C GLU A 68 16.51 7.00 5.46
N ASP A 69 16.18 7.14 6.75
CA ASP A 69 14.82 7.20 7.24
C ASP A 69 14.20 8.61 6.97
N PRO A 70 12.93 8.88 7.33
CA PRO A 70 12.32 10.19 7.08
C PRO A 70 13.08 11.39 7.67
N LEU A 71 13.90 11.18 8.70
CA LEU A 71 14.68 12.22 9.38
C LEU A 71 16.18 12.21 9.02
N GLY A 72 16.60 11.40 8.03
CA GLY A 72 17.98 11.33 7.58
C GLY A 72 18.89 10.38 8.38
N ARG A 73 18.31 9.54 9.27
CA ARG A 73 19.07 8.53 10.02
C ARG A 73 19.23 7.28 9.14
N SER A 74 20.37 6.58 9.22
CA SER A 74 20.60 5.34 8.48
C SER A 74 19.64 4.24 8.95
N VAL A 75 18.99 3.57 7.99
CA VAL A 75 18.10 2.43 8.21
C VAL A 75 18.35 1.37 7.13
N LYS A 76 18.26 0.11 7.54
CA LYS A 76 18.28 -1.04 6.62
C LYS A 76 16.88 -1.30 6.09
N ALA A 77 16.62 -0.91 4.84
CA ALA A 77 15.33 -1.03 4.18
C ALA A 77 15.31 -2.20 3.18
N ALA A 78 14.18 -2.89 3.08
CA ALA A 78 13.99 -4.01 2.18
C ALA A 78 13.32 -3.59 0.87
N TYR A 79 13.65 -4.32 -0.21
CA TYR A 79 12.89 -4.33 -1.46
C TYR A 79 12.93 -5.72 -2.10
N GLY A 80 12.03 -6.00 -3.02
CA GLY A 80 11.93 -7.29 -3.69
C GLY A 80 12.48 -7.24 -5.11
N LEU A 81 13.11 -8.32 -5.54
CA LEU A 81 13.39 -8.58 -6.95
C LEU A 81 12.54 -9.76 -7.39
N ILE A 82 11.74 -9.59 -8.42
CA ILE A 82 10.84 -10.59 -9.00
C ILE A 82 11.13 -10.76 -10.50
N GLN A 83 10.49 -11.74 -11.14
CA GLN A 83 10.64 -12.01 -12.57
C GLN A 83 12.13 -12.16 -12.99
N ASN A 84 12.87 -13.03 -12.28
CA ASN A 84 14.31 -13.24 -12.50
C ASN A 84 15.15 -11.95 -12.37
N GLY A 85 14.77 -11.07 -11.45
CA GLY A 85 15.48 -9.83 -11.17
C GLY A 85 15.22 -8.68 -12.15
N LYS A 86 14.24 -8.81 -13.04
CA LYS A 86 13.88 -7.75 -14.00
C LYS A 86 13.02 -6.65 -13.40
N THR A 87 12.24 -6.96 -12.36
CA THR A 87 11.32 -6.03 -11.71
C THR A 87 11.69 -5.87 -10.23
N ALA A 88 11.85 -4.64 -9.77
CA ALA A 88 11.93 -4.32 -8.34
C ALA A 88 10.57 -3.93 -7.78
N VAL A 89 10.27 -4.40 -6.57
CA VAL A 89 9.09 -4.03 -5.78
C VAL A 89 9.56 -3.26 -4.55
N ILE A 90 9.17 -2.01 -4.43
CA ILE A 90 9.57 -1.10 -3.35
C ILE A 90 8.34 -0.65 -2.59
N GLU A 91 8.29 -0.86 -1.27
CA GLU A 91 7.41 -0.13 -0.38
C GLU A 91 8.13 1.13 0.09
N MET A 92 7.58 2.30 -0.21
CA MET A 92 8.19 3.53 0.29
C MET A 92 8.25 3.60 1.82
N ALA A 93 7.34 2.92 2.51
CA ALA A 93 7.29 2.85 3.97
C ALA A 93 8.50 2.15 4.60
N GLU A 94 9.29 1.40 3.84
CA GLU A 94 10.55 0.82 4.31
C GLU A 94 11.63 1.89 4.61
N ALA A 95 11.60 3.00 3.88
CA ALA A 95 12.56 4.10 4.03
C ALA A 95 11.89 5.42 4.46
N SER A 96 10.65 5.67 4.05
CA SER A 96 9.96 6.94 4.29
C SER A 96 8.61 6.74 5.02
N GLY A 97 8.51 5.67 5.82
CA GLY A 97 7.29 5.25 6.47
C GLY A 97 7.03 5.89 7.82
N LEU A 98 5.74 6.06 8.15
CA LEU A 98 5.27 6.59 9.44
C LEU A 98 5.66 5.68 10.61
N ARG A 99 5.80 4.37 10.37
CA ARG A 99 6.23 3.36 11.36
C ARG A 99 7.68 3.53 11.85
N LEU A 100 8.49 4.30 11.13
CA LEU A 100 9.89 4.59 11.50
C LEU A 100 10.01 5.76 12.50
N LEU A 101 8.88 6.41 12.81
CA LEU A 101 8.82 7.60 13.65
C LEU A 101 7.94 7.35 14.87
N ILE A 102 8.42 7.78 16.04
CA ILE A 102 7.54 7.94 17.20
C ILE A 102 6.63 9.17 17.00
N PRO A 103 5.47 9.26 17.69
CA PRO A 103 4.54 10.35 17.48
C PRO A 103 5.16 11.76 17.58
N GLU A 104 6.10 11.96 18.48
CA GLU A 104 6.79 13.22 18.76
C GLU A 104 7.76 13.66 17.65
N GLU A 105 8.18 12.72 16.81
CA GLU A 105 9.08 12.98 15.67
C GLU A 105 8.32 13.36 14.38
N ARG A 106 7.00 13.26 14.39
CA ARG A 106 6.17 13.52 13.20
C ARG A 106 6.09 15.02 12.92
N ASP A 107 6.87 15.48 11.98
CA ASP A 107 6.88 16.87 11.52
C ASP A 107 7.06 16.90 9.99
N PRO A 108 5.98 17.15 9.20
CA PRO A 108 6.07 17.18 7.73
C PRO A 108 7.08 18.19 7.19
N ARG A 109 7.42 19.24 7.95
CA ARG A 109 8.44 20.21 7.53
C ARG A 109 9.81 19.59 7.35
N LYS A 110 10.10 18.48 8.08
CA LYS A 110 11.41 17.83 8.14
C LYS A 110 11.44 16.46 7.49
N THR A 111 10.31 15.72 7.56
CA THR A 111 10.26 14.35 7.05
C THR A 111 10.37 14.32 5.53
N SER A 112 11.31 13.50 5.02
CA SER A 112 11.71 13.47 3.61
C SER A 112 11.54 12.10 2.98
N THR A 113 11.28 12.12 1.67
CA THR A 113 11.22 10.93 0.82
C THR A 113 12.59 10.52 0.25
N PHE A 114 13.69 11.11 0.71
CA PHE A 114 15.03 10.87 0.14
C PHE A 114 15.44 9.40 0.18
N GLY A 115 15.22 8.71 1.31
CA GLY A 115 15.53 7.29 1.44
C GLY A 115 14.77 6.41 0.46
N THR A 116 13.53 6.76 0.11
CA THR A 116 12.79 6.07 -0.98
C THR A 116 13.50 6.25 -2.32
N GLY A 117 14.04 7.43 -2.61
CA GLY A 117 14.85 7.66 -3.81
C GLY A 117 16.14 6.84 -3.80
N GLN A 118 16.78 6.67 -2.63
CA GLN A 118 17.93 5.77 -2.48
C GLN A 118 17.56 4.30 -2.72
N LEU A 119 16.35 3.84 -2.30
CA LEU A 119 15.87 2.49 -2.66
C LEU A 119 15.68 2.33 -4.17
N VAL A 120 15.11 3.33 -4.84
CA VAL A 120 14.99 3.32 -6.30
C VAL A 120 16.38 3.22 -6.96
N LYS A 121 17.35 3.98 -6.48
CA LYS A 121 18.73 3.91 -6.98
C LYS A 121 19.35 2.54 -6.75
N ALA A 122 19.19 1.97 -5.56
CA ALA A 122 19.66 0.62 -5.23
C ALA A 122 19.02 -0.46 -6.13
N ALA A 123 17.75 -0.31 -6.49
CA ALA A 123 17.09 -1.18 -7.46
C ALA A 123 17.67 -1.03 -8.87
N LEU A 124 17.92 0.19 -9.33
CA LEU A 124 18.59 0.45 -10.62
C LEU A 124 20.00 -0.16 -10.67
N ASP A 125 20.72 -0.19 -9.53
CA ASP A 125 22.05 -0.81 -9.42
C ASP A 125 22.00 -2.35 -9.61
N GLN A 126 20.83 -2.99 -9.42
CA GLN A 126 20.61 -4.40 -9.76
C GLN A 126 20.30 -4.64 -11.25
N GLY A 127 20.21 -3.58 -12.05
CA GLY A 127 19.94 -3.69 -13.49
C GLY A 127 18.47 -3.98 -13.84
N VAL A 128 17.53 -3.61 -12.96
CA VAL A 128 16.10 -3.83 -13.23
C VAL A 128 15.60 -2.97 -14.40
N SER A 129 14.61 -3.46 -15.13
CA SER A 129 13.94 -2.75 -16.21
C SER A 129 12.55 -2.22 -15.82
N GLU A 130 12.03 -2.65 -14.66
CA GLU A 130 10.75 -2.19 -14.11
C GLU A 130 10.87 -1.99 -12.60
N ILE A 131 10.28 -0.92 -12.09
CA ILE A 131 10.17 -0.64 -10.65
C ILE A 131 8.70 -0.39 -10.32
N VAL A 132 8.17 -1.14 -9.35
CA VAL A 132 6.84 -0.95 -8.79
C VAL A 132 7.01 -0.32 -7.41
N VAL A 133 6.43 0.86 -7.21
CA VAL A 133 6.50 1.59 -5.94
C VAL A 133 5.13 1.63 -5.30
N GLY A 134 5.00 0.97 -4.15
CA GLY A 134 3.85 1.12 -3.27
C GLY A 134 4.03 2.34 -2.37
N VAL A 135 3.05 3.22 -2.34
CA VAL A 135 3.19 4.53 -1.68
C VAL A 135 2.36 4.68 -0.40
N GLY A 136 1.77 3.58 0.10
CA GLY A 136 1.06 3.59 1.38
C GLY A 136 2.00 3.74 2.58
N GLY A 137 1.44 4.06 3.75
CA GLY A 137 2.19 4.14 5.01
C GLY A 137 3.19 5.30 5.15
N SER A 138 3.18 6.30 4.26
CA SER A 138 4.16 7.39 4.21
C SER A 138 4.13 8.34 5.42
N ALA A 139 5.29 8.83 5.84
CA ALA A 139 5.47 9.85 6.88
C ALA A 139 5.58 11.29 6.34
N THR A 140 5.57 11.48 5.04
CA THR A 140 6.05 12.68 4.36
C THR A 140 4.96 13.46 3.64
N VAL A 141 5.14 14.78 3.50
CA VAL A 141 4.31 15.69 2.69
C VAL A 141 5.24 16.65 1.94
N ASP A 142 6.31 16.11 1.36
CA ASP A 142 7.37 16.88 0.70
C ASP A 142 7.22 16.98 -0.82
N GLY A 143 6.04 16.58 -1.36
CA GLY A 143 5.81 16.58 -2.81
C GLY A 143 6.72 15.64 -3.60
N GLY A 144 7.41 14.69 -2.92
CA GLY A 144 8.38 13.79 -3.55
C GLY A 144 9.74 14.43 -3.84
N LEU A 145 10.01 15.64 -3.34
CA LEU A 145 11.27 16.36 -3.61
C LEU A 145 12.49 15.54 -3.17
N GLY A 146 12.40 14.85 -2.04
CA GLY A 146 13.49 14.00 -1.54
C GLY A 146 13.87 12.89 -2.52
N ILE A 147 12.89 12.20 -3.12
CA ILE A 147 13.15 11.18 -4.15
C ILE A 147 13.90 11.79 -5.32
N ILE A 148 13.44 12.93 -5.82
CA ILE A 148 14.04 13.58 -6.99
C ILE A 148 15.49 14.02 -6.68
N GLN A 149 15.75 14.56 -5.48
CA GLN A 149 17.11 14.89 -5.03
C GLN A 149 18.02 13.65 -4.96
N ALA A 150 17.54 12.53 -4.40
CA ALA A 150 18.30 11.29 -4.28
C ALA A 150 18.68 10.69 -5.65
N LEU A 151 17.84 10.92 -6.65
CA LEU A 151 18.02 10.45 -8.02
C LEU A 151 18.83 11.42 -8.90
N GLY A 152 19.36 12.51 -8.34
CA GLY A 152 20.21 13.47 -9.03
C GLY A 152 19.50 14.72 -9.55
N GLY A 153 18.20 14.90 -9.28
CA GLY A 153 17.49 16.14 -9.63
C GLY A 153 18.02 17.33 -8.83
N ILE A 154 18.24 18.45 -9.50
CA ILE A 154 18.72 19.68 -8.90
C ILE A 154 17.53 20.58 -8.61
N LEU A 155 17.24 20.80 -7.33
CA LEU A 155 16.14 21.60 -6.82
C LEU A 155 16.72 22.74 -6.02
N THR A 156 16.47 24.00 -6.42
CA THR A 156 17.12 25.16 -5.81
C THR A 156 16.13 26.25 -5.39
N ASP A 157 16.56 27.05 -4.40
CA ASP A 157 15.91 28.28 -4.01
C ASP A 157 16.23 29.44 -4.99
N GLU A 158 15.72 30.63 -4.72
CA GLU A 158 15.93 31.85 -5.54
C GLU A 158 17.41 32.26 -5.61
N GLN A 159 18.22 31.92 -4.61
CA GLN A 159 19.64 32.19 -4.55
C GLN A 159 20.49 31.10 -5.21
N GLY A 160 19.88 30.04 -5.72
CA GLY A 160 20.58 28.91 -6.34
C GLY A 160 21.10 27.85 -5.34
N ASN A 161 20.76 27.95 -4.05
CA ASN A 161 21.14 26.96 -3.06
C ASN A 161 20.21 25.75 -3.14
N PRO A 162 20.70 24.52 -2.86
CA PRO A 162 19.85 23.34 -2.76
C PRO A 162 18.74 23.52 -1.73
N VAL A 163 17.49 23.14 -2.08
CA VAL A 163 16.38 23.21 -1.13
C VAL A 163 16.55 22.20 0.02
N PRO A 164 16.13 22.54 1.24
CA PRO A 164 16.15 21.62 2.38
C PRO A 164 15.22 20.43 2.18
N ARG A 165 15.38 19.42 3.03
CA ARG A 165 14.50 18.24 3.09
C ARG A 165 13.11 18.59 3.62
N GLY A 166 12.13 17.72 3.32
CA GLY A 166 10.77 17.84 3.81
C GLY A 166 9.96 18.95 3.13
N ALA A 167 8.80 19.27 3.69
CA ALA A 167 7.93 20.34 3.17
C ALA A 167 8.59 21.74 3.24
N ASN A 168 9.62 21.91 4.09
CA ASN A 168 10.44 23.13 4.06
C ASN A 168 11.07 23.35 2.68
N GLY A 169 11.41 22.29 1.95
CA GLY A 169 11.89 22.40 0.57
C GLY A 169 10.87 23.00 -0.37
N LEU A 170 9.59 22.63 -0.24
CA LEU A 170 8.50 23.18 -1.03
C LEU A 170 8.35 24.70 -0.81
N SER A 171 8.59 25.16 0.43
CA SER A 171 8.42 26.57 0.79
C SER A 171 9.37 27.52 0.06
N VAL A 172 10.58 27.07 -0.25
CA VAL A 172 11.64 27.87 -0.89
C VAL A 172 11.95 27.44 -2.32
N LEU A 173 11.35 26.37 -2.82
CA LEU A 173 11.61 25.86 -4.18
C LEU A 173 11.33 26.94 -5.23
N HIS A 174 12.35 27.27 -6.01
CA HIS A 174 12.29 28.27 -7.08
C HIS A 174 12.58 27.68 -8.45
N SER A 175 13.54 26.73 -8.54
CA SER A 175 13.94 26.15 -9.81
C SER A 175 14.09 24.63 -9.69
N LEU A 176 13.88 23.95 -10.82
CA LEU A 176 14.08 22.50 -10.94
C LEU A 176 14.82 22.20 -12.25
N ASP A 177 15.84 21.31 -12.15
CA ASP A 177 16.60 20.84 -13.29
C ASP A 177 16.72 19.31 -13.22
N THR A 178 16.36 18.65 -14.30
CA THR A 178 16.34 17.18 -14.44
C THR A 178 17.54 16.65 -15.24
N SER A 179 18.48 17.51 -15.64
CA SER A 179 19.60 17.14 -16.51
C SER A 179 20.56 16.14 -15.87
N GLN A 180 20.62 16.08 -14.54
CA GLN A 180 21.49 15.20 -13.76
C GLN A 180 20.73 13.99 -13.17
N LEU A 181 19.45 13.79 -13.53
CA LEU A 181 18.74 12.58 -13.13
C LEU A 181 19.44 11.34 -13.66
N ASP A 182 19.47 10.27 -12.86
CA ASP A 182 20.07 8.99 -13.23
C ASP A 182 19.55 8.55 -14.61
N SER A 183 20.47 8.42 -15.57
CA SER A 183 20.12 8.16 -16.98
C SER A 183 19.38 6.83 -17.18
N ARG A 184 19.54 5.86 -16.27
CA ARG A 184 18.84 4.57 -16.30
C ARG A 184 17.32 4.72 -16.15
N LEU A 185 16.85 5.79 -15.54
CA LEU A 185 15.43 6.12 -15.41
C LEU A 185 14.75 6.34 -16.77
N GLN A 186 15.50 6.68 -17.82
CA GLN A 186 14.93 6.87 -19.17
C GLN A 186 14.46 5.55 -19.80
N THR A 187 15.03 4.42 -19.38
CA THR A 187 14.72 3.09 -19.92
C THR A 187 14.03 2.18 -18.92
N CYS A 188 13.97 2.57 -17.64
CA CYS A 188 13.30 1.83 -16.58
C CYS A 188 11.83 2.26 -16.49
N ARG A 189 10.89 1.32 -16.63
CA ARG A 189 9.47 1.58 -16.42
C ARG A 189 9.18 1.72 -14.92
N ILE A 190 8.50 2.79 -14.54
CA ILE A 190 8.09 3.02 -13.16
C ILE A 190 6.57 2.98 -13.05
N THR A 191 6.06 2.17 -12.12
CA THR A 191 4.65 2.07 -11.80
C THR A 191 4.44 2.43 -10.32
N VAL A 192 3.53 3.34 -10.05
CA VAL A 192 3.11 3.72 -8.69
C VAL A 192 1.79 3.07 -8.38
N ALA A 193 1.80 2.15 -7.42
CA ALA A 193 0.62 1.44 -6.94
C ALA A 193 0.01 2.15 -5.74
N CYS A 194 -1.22 2.66 -5.89
CA CYS A 194 -1.96 3.30 -4.80
C CYS A 194 -3.47 3.23 -5.00
N ASP A 195 -4.23 3.09 -3.92
CA ASP A 195 -5.70 2.97 -3.97
C ASP A 195 -6.44 4.27 -3.68
N VAL A 196 -5.71 5.33 -3.25
CA VAL A 196 -6.30 6.65 -3.07
C VAL A 196 -6.39 7.38 -4.41
N THR A 197 -7.44 8.17 -4.59
CA THR A 197 -7.69 8.96 -5.82
C THR A 197 -7.41 10.47 -5.62
N ASN A 198 -7.03 10.86 -4.41
CA ASN A 198 -6.76 12.25 -4.05
C ASN A 198 -5.74 12.90 -5.00
N THR A 199 -5.99 14.16 -5.32
CA THR A 199 -5.09 14.97 -6.15
C THR A 199 -3.98 15.60 -5.29
N LEU A 200 -2.95 16.18 -5.91
CA LEU A 200 -1.88 16.87 -5.20
C LEU A 200 -2.44 17.98 -4.31
N VAL A 201 -3.26 18.84 -4.87
CA VAL A 201 -4.01 19.86 -4.11
C VAL A 201 -5.13 19.16 -3.35
N GLY A 202 -5.22 19.38 -2.06
CA GLY A 202 -6.07 18.68 -1.10
C GLY A 202 -5.38 17.50 -0.38
N ALA A 203 -4.18 17.12 -0.79
CA ALA A 203 -3.48 15.99 -0.16
C ALA A 203 -3.00 16.29 1.27
N ALA A 204 -2.58 17.53 1.55
CA ALA A 204 -2.15 17.90 2.89
C ALA A 204 -3.33 17.98 3.86
N GLU A 205 -4.52 18.38 3.41
CA GLU A 205 -5.74 18.36 4.23
C GLU A 205 -6.09 16.93 4.70
N VAL A 206 -6.02 15.97 3.78
CA VAL A 206 -6.42 14.58 4.06
C VAL A 206 -5.35 13.83 4.85
N PHE A 207 -4.08 13.97 4.48
CA PHE A 207 -3.00 13.12 4.99
C PHE A 207 -2.02 13.83 5.93
N GLY A 208 -2.04 15.16 5.99
CA GLY A 208 -1.13 15.94 6.84
C GLY A 208 -1.33 15.73 8.33
N PRO A 209 -2.56 15.74 8.87
CA PRO A 209 -2.81 15.65 10.30
C PRO A 209 -2.21 14.39 10.95
N GLN A 210 -2.36 13.22 10.34
CA GLN A 210 -1.78 11.96 10.85
C GLN A 210 -0.24 11.95 10.85
N LYS A 211 0.37 12.85 10.08
CA LYS A 211 1.82 13.03 9.96
C LYS A 211 2.35 14.18 10.82
N GLY A 212 1.50 14.77 11.67
CA GLY A 212 1.87 15.82 12.61
C GLY A 212 1.66 17.25 12.11
N ALA A 213 0.96 17.46 10.98
CA ALA A 213 0.66 18.81 10.51
C ALA A 213 -0.45 19.46 11.35
N SER A 214 -0.21 20.72 11.84
CA SER A 214 -1.28 21.55 12.36
C SER A 214 -2.16 22.10 11.23
N PRO A 215 -3.38 22.59 11.53
CA PRO A 215 -4.23 23.22 10.51
C PRO A 215 -3.54 24.36 9.72
N GLU A 216 -2.71 25.17 10.40
CA GLU A 216 -1.95 26.26 9.80
C GLU A 216 -0.89 25.72 8.83
N LEU A 217 -0.16 24.66 9.24
CA LEU A 217 0.84 24.00 8.41
C LEU A 217 0.18 23.31 7.19
N VAL A 218 -1.00 22.71 7.36
CA VAL A 218 -1.77 22.16 6.25
C VAL A 218 -2.07 23.24 5.21
N ALA A 219 -2.63 24.39 5.65
CA ALA A 219 -2.93 25.49 4.75
C ALA A 219 -1.68 26.08 4.06
N GLU A 220 -0.54 26.08 4.75
CA GLU A 220 0.74 26.49 4.18
C GLU A 220 1.21 25.52 3.09
N ILE A 221 1.22 24.21 3.38
CA ILE A 221 1.64 23.17 2.42
C ILE A 221 0.74 23.19 1.17
N GLU A 222 -0.58 23.37 1.30
CA GLU A 222 -1.48 23.45 0.15
C GLU A 222 -1.14 24.62 -0.78
N ARG A 223 -0.77 25.79 -0.22
CA ARG A 223 -0.27 26.91 -1.04
C ARG A 223 1.04 26.57 -1.76
N HIS A 224 1.94 25.82 -1.09
CA HIS A 224 3.19 25.37 -1.70
C HIS A 224 2.96 24.34 -2.78
N PHE A 225 2.00 23.43 -2.64
CA PHE A 225 1.62 22.47 -3.68
C PHE A 225 1.09 23.18 -4.94
N LEU A 226 0.29 24.21 -4.80
CA LEU A 226 -0.15 25.02 -5.95
C LEU A 226 1.04 25.64 -6.69
N ARG A 227 1.97 26.25 -5.95
CA ARG A 227 3.17 26.87 -6.55
C ARG A 227 4.08 25.80 -7.19
N TYR A 228 4.28 24.69 -6.51
CA TYR A 228 5.06 23.55 -7.02
C TYR A 228 4.45 22.99 -8.31
N SER A 229 3.14 22.83 -8.38
CA SER A 229 2.47 22.34 -9.59
C SER A 229 2.63 23.29 -10.79
N GLN A 230 2.60 24.60 -10.56
CA GLN A 230 2.85 25.61 -11.58
C GLN A 230 4.30 25.54 -12.09
N LEU A 231 5.26 25.37 -11.18
CA LEU A 231 6.67 25.21 -11.52
C LEU A 231 6.92 23.95 -12.35
N VAL A 232 6.34 22.82 -11.95
CA VAL A 232 6.41 21.57 -12.71
C VAL A 232 5.78 21.76 -14.11
N LYS A 233 4.62 22.40 -14.20
CA LYS A 233 3.95 22.64 -15.47
C LYS A 233 4.78 23.51 -16.42
N SER A 234 5.46 24.53 -15.90
CA SER A 234 6.30 25.41 -16.73
C SER A 234 7.55 24.72 -17.25
N HIS A 235 8.21 23.88 -16.43
CA HIS A 235 9.49 23.25 -16.76
C HIS A 235 9.33 21.91 -17.47
N LEU A 236 8.41 21.06 -16.99
CA LEU A 236 8.24 19.68 -17.48
C LEU A 236 7.04 19.52 -18.43
N ARG A 237 6.25 20.57 -18.65
CA ARG A 237 5.03 20.55 -19.49
C ARG A 237 3.98 19.53 -18.99
N LYS A 238 3.97 19.19 -17.70
CA LYS A 238 3.03 18.29 -17.06
C LYS A 238 2.23 19.01 -16.00
N ASP A 239 0.91 18.88 -16.05
CA ASP A 239 0.02 19.43 -15.03
C ASP A 239 -0.26 18.36 -13.97
N ILE A 240 0.21 18.58 -12.75
CA ILE A 240 0.04 17.68 -11.61
C ILE A 240 -0.96 18.18 -10.59
N THR A 241 -1.57 19.37 -10.80
CA THR A 241 -2.41 20.06 -9.82
C THR A 241 -3.57 19.19 -9.35
N TYR A 242 -4.33 18.69 -10.31
CA TYR A 242 -5.51 17.84 -10.09
C TYR A 242 -5.35 16.46 -10.73
N LEU A 243 -4.12 16.00 -10.88
CA LEU A 243 -3.84 14.64 -11.37
C LEU A 243 -4.45 13.62 -10.41
N PRO A 244 -5.38 12.77 -10.86
CA PRO A 244 -5.93 11.70 -10.03
C PRO A 244 -4.80 10.81 -9.48
N ARG A 245 -4.87 10.44 -8.19
CA ARG A 245 -3.82 9.72 -7.43
C ARG A 245 -2.56 10.55 -7.13
N GLY A 246 -2.39 11.74 -7.72
CA GLY A 246 -1.20 12.56 -7.55
C GLY A 246 -0.92 12.98 -6.10
N GLY A 247 -1.94 13.03 -5.25
CA GLY A 247 -1.81 13.36 -3.81
C GLY A 247 -1.30 12.20 -2.96
N ALA A 248 -1.24 10.98 -3.49
CA ALA A 248 -0.76 9.82 -2.74
C ALA A 248 0.63 10.08 -2.14
N ALA A 249 0.79 9.69 -0.88
CA ALA A 249 2.02 9.86 -0.10
C ALA A 249 2.51 11.33 -0.01
N GLY A 250 1.57 12.28 0.09
CA GLY A 250 1.94 13.70 0.21
C GLY A 250 2.62 14.26 -1.04
N GLY A 251 2.14 13.83 -2.23
CA GLY A 251 2.60 14.30 -3.54
C GLY A 251 3.67 13.46 -4.21
N VAL A 252 4.11 12.36 -3.60
CA VAL A 252 5.09 11.43 -4.20
C VAL A 252 4.63 10.92 -5.56
N ALA A 253 3.37 10.48 -5.67
CA ALA A 253 2.85 9.97 -6.93
C ALA A 253 2.88 11.03 -8.04
N ALA A 254 2.54 12.29 -7.73
CA ALA A 254 2.64 13.39 -8.67
C ALA A 254 4.08 13.66 -9.12
N ALA A 255 5.05 13.60 -8.19
CA ALA A 255 6.47 13.76 -8.53
C ALA A 255 6.96 12.64 -9.44
N LEU A 256 6.69 11.37 -9.10
CA LEU A 256 7.11 10.22 -9.91
C LEU A 256 6.50 10.27 -11.31
N TYR A 257 5.22 10.68 -11.43
CA TYR A 257 4.58 10.92 -12.73
C TYR A 257 5.29 12.04 -13.50
N ALA A 258 5.55 13.18 -12.83
CA ALA A 258 6.10 14.36 -13.51
C ALA A 258 7.55 14.15 -13.97
N PHE A 259 8.40 13.71 -13.07
CA PHE A 259 9.85 13.64 -13.29
C PHE A 259 10.32 12.34 -13.93
N LEU A 260 9.64 11.23 -13.64
CA LEU A 260 10.09 9.88 -14.03
C LEU A 260 9.14 9.19 -15.02
N ASN A 261 8.12 9.87 -15.52
CA ASN A 261 7.08 9.31 -16.41
C ASN A 261 6.37 8.07 -15.84
N ALA A 262 6.20 8.01 -14.50
CA ALA A 262 5.58 6.86 -13.86
C ALA A 262 4.10 6.70 -14.23
N ASP A 263 3.66 5.44 -14.40
CA ASP A 263 2.25 5.09 -14.51
C ASP A 263 1.61 5.06 -13.12
N LEU A 264 0.52 5.81 -12.90
CA LEU A 264 -0.25 5.79 -11.65
C LEU A 264 -1.41 4.79 -11.79
N VAL A 265 -1.38 3.71 -11.01
CA VAL A 265 -2.36 2.63 -11.13
C VAL A 265 -3.11 2.38 -9.81
N ASN A 266 -4.29 1.75 -9.91
CA ASN A 266 -4.92 1.17 -8.73
C ASN A 266 -4.05 0.03 -8.20
N GLY A 267 -3.62 0.12 -6.94
CA GLY A 267 -2.67 -0.82 -6.34
C GLY A 267 -3.25 -2.22 -6.24
N THR A 268 -4.47 -2.35 -5.73
CA THR A 268 -5.17 -3.64 -5.62
C THR A 268 -5.31 -4.32 -6.99
N GLU A 269 -5.87 -3.63 -7.98
CA GLU A 269 -6.07 -4.21 -9.32
C GLU A 269 -4.75 -4.63 -9.96
N TYR A 270 -3.74 -3.79 -9.87
CA TYR A 270 -2.42 -4.06 -10.44
C TYR A 270 -1.77 -5.29 -9.80
N LEU A 271 -1.78 -5.38 -8.46
CA LEU A 271 -1.17 -6.48 -7.74
C LEU A 271 -1.91 -7.80 -8.01
N LEU A 272 -3.22 -7.80 -7.99
CA LEU A 272 -4.04 -8.99 -8.29
C LEU A 272 -3.82 -9.48 -9.73
N ALA A 273 -3.65 -8.57 -10.69
CA ALA A 273 -3.30 -8.95 -12.06
C ALA A 273 -1.90 -9.60 -12.16
N LYS A 274 -0.93 -9.09 -11.41
CA LYS A 274 0.45 -9.61 -11.39
C LYS A 274 0.58 -10.96 -10.65
N THR A 275 -0.28 -11.23 -9.67
CA THR A 275 -0.23 -12.42 -8.82
C THR A 275 -1.15 -13.56 -9.29
N GLY A 276 -1.87 -13.39 -10.40
CA GLY A 276 -2.69 -14.46 -10.97
C GLY A 276 -4.04 -14.69 -10.27
N PHE A 277 -4.53 -13.74 -9.48
CA PHE A 277 -5.80 -13.83 -8.75
C PHE A 277 -6.96 -14.31 -9.61
N GLN A 278 -7.11 -13.77 -10.81
CA GLN A 278 -8.25 -14.12 -11.69
C GLN A 278 -8.24 -15.60 -12.10
N ALA A 279 -7.07 -16.18 -12.35
CA ALA A 279 -6.93 -17.60 -12.64
C ALA A 279 -7.28 -18.48 -11.43
N ALA A 280 -6.84 -18.09 -10.24
CA ALA A 280 -7.17 -18.75 -8.98
C ALA A 280 -8.67 -18.66 -8.68
N LEU A 281 -9.27 -17.48 -8.85
CA LEU A 281 -10.70 -17.28 -8.68
C LEU A 281 -11.52 -18.15 -9.63
N ASN A 282 -11.15 -18.24 -10.90
CA ASN A 282 -11.86 -19.07 -11.88
C ASN A 282 -11.94 -20.55 -11.48
N GLN A 283 -10.91 -21.06 -10.75
CA GLN A 283 -10.83 -22.44 -10.32
C GLN A 283 -11.45 -22.73 -8.96
N SER A 284 -11.89 -21.70 -8.24
CA SER A 284 -12.48 -21.82 -6.89
C SER A 284 -14.00 -21.90 -6.93
N ASP A 285 -14.58 -22.44 -5.86
CA ASP A 285 -16.03 -22.51 -5.62
C ASP A 285 -16.50 -21.46 -4.61
N LEU A 286 -15.60 -20.98 -3.72
CA LEU A 286 -15.84 -20.05 -2.62
C LEU A 286 -14.63 -19.14 -2.43
N LEU A 287 -14.87 -17.86 -2.13
CA LEU A 287 -13.85 -16.90 -1.72
C LEU A 287 -13.97 -16.64 -0.20
N ILE A 288 -12.81 -16.66 0.49
CA ILE A 288 -12.68 -16.14 1.85
C ILE A 288 -11.73 -14.95 1.82
N THR A 289 -12.17 -13.81 2.35
CA THR A 289 -11.34 -12.60 2.51
C THR A 289 -11.38 -12.10 3.96
N THR A 290 -10.55 -11.10 4.29
CA THR A 290 -10.48 -10.57 5.66
C THR A 290 -10.36 -9.05 5.67
N GLU A 291 -10.77 -8.45 6.81
CA GLU A 291 -10.49 -7.05 7.14
C GLU A 291 -10.25 -6.92 8.66
N GLY A 292 -9.38 -5.99 9.07
CA GLY A 292 -9.15 -5.74 10.50
C GLY A 292 -10.38 -5.20 11.23
N ALA A 293 -11.09 -4.27 10.61
CA ALA A 293 -12.36 -3.74 11.10
C ALA A 293 -13.23 -3.35 9.91
N LEU A 294 -14.53 -3.67 9.98
CA LEU A 294 -15.48 -3.13 9.02
C LEU A 294 -15.72 -1.64 9.31
N ASP A 295 -15.60 -0.82 8.29
CA ASP A 295 -15.97 0.58 8.31
C ASP A 295 -16.59 1.02 6.97
N VAL A 296 -17.04 2.27 6.90
CA VAL A 296 -17.60 2.84 5.66
C VAL A 296 -16.59 2.81 4.51
N GLN A 297 -15.29 2.85 4.82
CA GLN A 297 -14.22 2.79 3.82
C GLN A 297 -14.03 1.38 3.23
N THR A 298 -14.48 0.33 3.93
CA THR A 298 -14.46 -1.06 3.43
C THR A 298 -15.25 -1.18 2.13
N GLN A 299 -16.27 -0.35 1.90
CA GLN A 299 -17.09 -0.30 0.68
C GLN A 299 -16.51 0.59 -0.42
N SER A 300 -15.41 1.30 -0.19
CA SER A 300 -14.87 2.31 -1.11
C SER A 300 -13.73 1.82 -2.01
N GLY A 301 -13.76 0.55 -2.47
CA GLY A 301 -12.83 0.04 -3.48
C GLY A 301 -11.49 -0.47 -2.95
N LYS A 302 -11.39 -0.75 -1.65
CA LYS A 302 -10.22 -1.42 -1.04
C LYS A 302 -10.16 -2.90 -1.42
N GLY A 303 -9.00 -3.51 -1.20
CA GLY A 303 -8.70 -4.89 -1.59
C GLY A 303 -9.81 -5.92 -1.34
N PRO A 304 -10.32 -6.07 -0.11
CA PRO A 304 -11.38 -7.04 0.20
C PRO A 304 -12.68 -6.81 -0.57
N PHE A 305 -13.08 -5.57 -0.77
CA PHE A 305 -14.26 -5.21 -1.55
C PHE A 305 -14.07 -5.55 -3.04
N TYR A 306 -12.90 -5.23 -3.60
CA TYR A 306 -12.61 -5.54 -5.00
C TYR A 306 -12.66 -7.05 -5.26
N VAL A 307 -12.00 -7.88 -4.43
CA VAL A 307 -12.01 -9.34 -4.62
C VAL A 307 -13.40 -9.93 -4.42
N ALA A 308 -14.21 -9.38 -3.49
CA ALA A 308 -15.60 -9.78 -3.30
C ALA A 308 -16.42 -9.50 -4.55
N GLN A 309 -16.32 -8.30 -5.12
CA GLN A 309 -17.02 -7.95 -6.37
C GLN A 309 -16.61 -8.84 -7.55
N GLN A 310 -15.31 -9.17 -7.69
CA GLN A 310 -14.86 -10.09 -8.75
C GLN A 310 -15.46 -11.50 -8.57
N SER A 311 -15.56 -11.97 -7.32
CA SER A 311 -16.19 -13.25 -6.99
C SER A 311 -17.69 -13.25 -7.31
N LYS A 312 -18.40 -12.20 -6.90
CA LYS A 312 -19.83 -12.02 -7.16
C LYS A 312 -20.17 -11.95 -8.66
N LYS A 313 -19.33 -11.29 -9.47
CA LYS A 313 -19.49 -11.26 -10.93
C LYS A 313 -19.45 -12.66 -11.55
N GLN A 314 -18.80 -13.64 -10.89
CA GLN A 314 -18.78 -15.04 -11.29
C GLN A 314 -19.85 -15.92 -10.59
N GLY A 315 -20.74 -15.31 -9.81
CA GLY A 315 -21.79 -16.03 -9.05
C GLY A 315 -21.23 -16.89 -7.91
N LYS A 316 -20.00 -16.62 -7.44
CA LYS A 316 -19.36 -17.38 -6.37
C LYS A 316 -19.58 -16.71 -5.03
N PRO A 317 -19.89 -17.49 -3.97
CA PRO A 317 -20.11 -16.96 -2.63
C PRO A 317 -18.81 -16.39 -2.04
N VAL A 318 -19.00 -15.38 -1.16
CA VAL A 318 -17.91 -14.68 -0.47
C VAL A 318 -18.17 -14.69 1.03
N ILE A 319 -17.20 -15.16 1.79
CA ILE A 319 -17.18 -15.10 3.25
C ILE A 319 -16.11 -14.13 3.70
N MET A 320 -16.44 -13.26 4.64
CA MET A 320 -15.51 -12.32 5.23
C MET A 320 -15.25 -12.63 6.70
N LEU A 321 -13.97 -12.72 7.09
CA LEU A 321 -13.56 -12.85 8.49
C LEU A 321 -12.99 -11.50 8.94
N VAL A 322 -13.54 -10.93 10.03
CA VAL A 322 -13.20 -9.58 10.48
C VAL A 322 -12.77 -9.54 11.93
N GLY A 323 -11.85 -8.62 12.25
CA GLY A 323 -11.45 -8.37 13.64
C GLY A 323 -12.57 -7.76 14.47
N SER A 324 -13.32 -6.83 13.88
CA SER A 324 -14.48 -6.19 14.52
C SER A 324 -15.51 -5.71 13.51
N VAL A 325 -16.75 -5.57 13.97
CA VAL A 325 -17.87 -4.95 13.25
C VAL A 325 -18.29 -3.66 13.97
N PRO A 326 -18.77 -2.62 13.26
CA PRO A 326 -19.27 -1.42 13.90
C PRO A 326 -20.52 -1.69 14.73
N LYS A 327 -20.80 -0.82 15.71
CA LYS A 327 -21.95 -0.98 16.62
C LYS A 327 -23.29 -0.93 15.88
N ASP A 328 -23.35 -0.15 14.83
CA ASP A 328 -24.51 0.08 13.95
C ASP A 328 -24.47 -0.79 12.68
N TYR A 329 -23.78 -1.94 12.76
CA TYR A 329 -23.68 -2.89 11.65
C TYR A 329 -25.06 -3.32 11.13
N SER A 330 -25.25 -3.17 9.82
CA SER A 330 -26.40 -3.68 9.09
C SER A 330 -25.94 -4.59 7.94
N PRO A 331 -26.43 -5.84 7.85
CA PRO A 331 -26.09 -6.72 6.72
C PRO A 331 -26.44 -6.12 5.36
N ALA A 332 -27.43 -5.24 5.30
CA ALA A 332 -27.86 -4.57 4.06
C ALA A 332 -26.79 -3.66 3.48
N ASP A 333 -25.85 -3.18 4.30
CA ASP A 333 -24.77 -2.30 3.88
C ASP A 333 -23.59 -3.09 3.27
N TYR A 334 -23.56 -4.42 3.42
CA TYR A 334 -22.43 -5.29 3.04
C TYR A 334 -22.85 -6.44 2.12
N GLN A 335 -23.69 -6.16 1.11
CA GLN A 335 -24.29 -7.16 0.21
C GLN A 335 -23.29 -7.90 -0.69
N ASP A 336 -22.06 -7.41 -0.82
CA ASP A 336 -20.99 -8.09 -1.55
C ASP A 336 -20.46 -9.33 -0.82
N TYR A 337 -20.85 -9.52 0.46
CA TYR A 337 -20.46 -10.66 1.28
C TYR A 337 -21.70 -11.50 1.66
N ASP A 338 -21.65 -12.81 1.42
CA ASP A 338 -22.75 -13.72 1.77
C ASP A 338 -22.77 -14.03 3.27
N ALA A 339 -21.61 -13.96 3.93
CA ALA A 339 -21.50 -14.09 5.38
C ALA A 339 -20.29 -13.32 5.92
N ILE A 340 -20.46 -12.73 7.11
CA ILE A 340 -19.39 -12.00 7.82
C ILE A 340 -19.28 -12.56 9.23
N PHE A 341 -18.06 -12.99 9.61
CA PHE A 341 -17.78 -13.57 10.91
C PHE A 341 -16.73 -12.75 11.66
N PRO A 342 -17.07 -12.13 12.81
CA PRO A 342 -16.06 -11.62 13.73
C PRO A 342 -15.22 -12.76 14.29
N ILE A 343 -13.88 -12.58 14.31
CA ILE A 343 -12.96 -13.63 14.76
C ILE A 343 -12.73 -13.64 16.29
N GLY A 344 -13.19 -12.61 17.00
CA GLY A 344 -13.04 -12.52 18.47
C GLY A 344 -13.78 -13.65 19.18
N PRO A 345 -13.16 -14.39 20.12
CA PRO A 345 -13.81 -15.51 20.85
C PRO A 345 -14.71 -15.04 21.98
N ARG A 346 -14.48 -13.84 22.48
CA ARG A 346 -15.13 -13.23 23.65
C ARG A 346 -14.91 -11.71 23.62
N PRO A 347 -15.58 -10.93 24.46
CA PRO A 347 -15.20 -9.54 24.71
C PRO A 347 -13.74 -9.49 25.21
N GLN A 348 -12.92 -8.66 24.60
CA GLN A 348 -11.49 -8.53 24.88
C GLN A 348 -10.98 -7.12 24.54
N SER A 349 -9.82 -6.72 25.08
CA SER A 349 -9.19 -5.47 24.71
C SER A 349 -8.67 -5.52 23.26
N LEU A 350 -8.52 -4.34 22.62
CA LEU A 350 -7.93 -4.28 21.27
C LEU A 350 -6.52 -4.89 21.25
N SER A 351 -5.70 -4.63 22.25
CA SER A 351 -4.35 -5.19 22.36
C SER A 351 -4.35 -6.72 22.40
N GLU A 352 -5.26 -7.31 23.19
CA GLU A 352 -5.42 -8.77 23.27
C GLU A 352 -5.94 -9.33 21.94
N ALA A 353 -6.91 -8.67 21.30
CA ALA A 353 -7.43 -9.07 19.99
C ALA A 353 -6.34 -9.09 18.92
N MET A 354 -5.48 -8.06 18.90
CA MET A 354 -4.36 -7.96 17.97
C MET A 354 -3.28 -9.00 18.24
N GLN A 355 -2.99 -9.33 19.50
CA GLN A 355 -2.00 -10.32 19.88
C GLN A 355 -2.36 -11.74 19.41
N TYR A 356 -3.63 -12.10 19.44
CA TYR A 356 -4.14 -13.45 19.13
C TYR A 356 -4.87 -13.55 17.80
N THR A 357 -4.58 -12.65 16.85
CA THR A 357 -5.28 -12.61 15.54
C THR A 357 -5.11 -13.92 14.76
N ALA A 358 -3.91 -14.52 14.72
CA ALA A 358 -3.66 -15.74 13.99
C ALA A 358 -4.46 -16.92 14.55
N GLU A 359 -4.42 -17.13 15.87
CA GLU A 359 -5.17 -18.20 16.57
C GLU A 359 -6.67 -18.00 16.42
N ASN A 360 -7.14 -16.75 16.46
CA ASN A 360 -8.55 -16.42 16.28
C ASN A 360 -9.02 -16.73 14.85
N LEU A 361 -8.20 -16.45 13.84
CA LEU A 361 -8.49 -16.79 12.44
C LEU A 361 -8.52 -18.32 12.25
N GLU A 362 -7.53 -19.03 12.73
CA GLU A 362 -7.45 -20.50 12.63
C GLU A 362 -8.69 -21.14 13.27
N ARG A 363 -9.02 -20.76 14.50
CA ARG A 363 -10.20 -21.27 15.20
C ARG A 363 -11.49 -20.95 14.43
N THR A 364 -11.65 -19.74 13.93
CA THR A 364 -12.88 -19.33 13.20
C THR A 364 -12.98 -20.10 11.88
N ALA A 365 -11.88 -20.27 11.17
CA ALA A 365 -11.80 -21.04 9.93
C ALA A 365 -12.10 -22.54 10.17
N TYR A 366 -11.61 -23.11 11.28
CA TYR A 366 -11.96 -24.48 11.70
C TYR A 366 -13.46 -24.65 11.88
N GLN A 367 -14.12 -23.74 12.62
CA GLN A 367 -15.57 -23.79 12.82
C GLN A 367 -16.34 -23.58 11.52
N LEU A 368 -15.87 -22.65 10.66
CA LEU A 368 -16.44 -22.43 9.34
C LEU A 368 -16.35 -23.69 8.48
N GLY A 369 -15.21 -24.36 8.46
CA GLY A 369 -15.04 -25.63 7.74
C GLY A 369 -15.97 -26.74 8.24
N ASN A 370 -16.17 -26.86 9.55
CA ASN A 370 -17.13 -27.81 10.12
C ASN A 370 -18.57 -27.44 9.71
N LEU A 371 -18.95 -26.16 9.71
CA LEU A 371 -20.26 -25.71 9.26
C LEU A 371 -20.50 -26.04 7.78
N LEU A 372 -19.51 -25.78 6.92
CA LEU A 372 -19.62 -26.09 5.49
C LEU A 372 -19.63 -27.59 5.18
N ALA A 373 -19.13 -28.42 6.09
CA ALA A 373 -19.16 -29.88 5.97
C ALA A 373 -20.52 -30.51 6.31
N ILE A 374 -21.43 -29.75 6.95
CA ILE A 374 -22.77 -30.23 7.29
C ILE A 374 -23.53 -30.55 5.99
N LYS A 375 -23.79 -31.83 5.76
CA LYS A 375 -24.64 -32.25 4.62
C LYS A 375 -26.05 -31.73 4.84
N LYS A 376 -26.67 -31.19 3.79
CA LYS A 376 -28.14 -30.98 3.83
C LYS A 376 -28.80 -32.31 4.12
N PRO A 377 -29.77 -32.35 5.05
CA PRO A 377 -30.53 -33.55 5.36
C PRO A 377 -31.31 -34.05 4.13
#